data_3a2a07fa5904b5df085e70c008f63ac3
#
_entry.id   3a2a07fa5904b5df085e70c008f63ac3
#
_cell.length_a   1.000
_cell.length_b   1.000
_cell.length_c   1.000
_cell.angle_alpha   90.00
_cell.angle_beta   90.00
_cell.angle_gamma   90.00
#
_symmetry.space_group_name_H-M   'P 1'
#
loop_
_entity.id
_entity.type
_entity.pdbx_description
1 polymer ?
#
loop_
_entity_poly.entity_id
_entity_poly.type
_entity_poly.pdbx_seq_one_letter_code
_entity_poly.pdbx_strand_id
1 'polypeptide(L)'
;MTLSSNNEFDWEGIQVKVSLPSTYDPDQTYPAILLNDGNLDFLSSLSESVILVGLTSENRLDDYTPWKASALRDGAPDFGGQANVYHGHLFGGLLDKLQSLYRLDEARLAYGGYSLGGLVAVYSLFSFDKVSCVFSICGSFWYPDFVTYCKAKTVKNLDCLLYLQNGQTEGAHHTNRLAQAPAYTEQIHTSLQKCYPNGQFVFDPYGHHEQVAERFLAFSSWLAQKWKIE
;
A
#
# COMPACT_ATOMS: atom_id res chain seq x y z
N MET A 1 17.89 -28.35 5.96
CA MET A 1 16.64 -28.07 6.69
C MET A 1 15.67 -27.51 5.70
N THR A 2 14.66 -28.24 5.30
CA THR A 2 13.57 -27.75 4.45
C THR A 2 12.77 -26.77 5.28
N LEU A 3 12.90 -25.46 4.98
CA LEU A 3 12.03 -24.42 5.53
C LEU A 3 10.59 -24.75 5.08
N SER A 4 9.73 -25.05 6.02
CA SER A 4 8.31 -25.28 5.81
C SER A 4 7.70 -24.02 5.20
N SER A 5 6.92 -24.19 4.13
CA SER A 5 6.41 -23.15 3.22
C SER A 5 5.33 -22.22 3.79
N ASN A 6 5.13 -22.14 5.10
CA ASN A 6 4.15 -21.24 5.72
C ASN A 6 4.81 -20.39 6.80
N ASN A 7 5.38 -19.26 6.36
CA ASN A 7 5.83 -18.22 7.28
C ASN A 7 4.65 -17.28 7.58
N GLU A 8 3.69 -17.78 8.36
CA GLU A 8 2.52 -17.01 8.80
C GLU A 8 2.59 -16.84 10.33
N PHE A 9 2.35 -15.63 10.79
CA PHE A 9 2.29 -15.31 12.23
C PHE A 9 1.42 -14.06 12.47
N ASP A 10 0.98 -13.90 13.73
CA ASP A 10 0.31 -12.67 14.18
C ASP A 10 1.32 -11.68 14.78
N TRP A 11 1.08 -10.39 14.54
CA TRP A 11 1.80 -9.29 15.13
C TRP A 11 0.84 -8.15 15.47
N GLU A 12 0.49 -8.01 16.73
CA GLU A 12 -0.35 -6.92 17.22
C GLU A 12 -1.68 -6.75 16.42
N GLY A 13 -2.34 -7.88 16.12
CA GLY A 13 -3.57 -7.91 15.34
C GLY A 13 -3.38 -7.79 13.81
N ILE A 14 -2.13 -7.88 13.35
CA ILE A 14 -1.78 -7.97 11.93
C ILE A 14 -1.42 -9.41 11.63
N GLN A 15 -2.21 -10.10 10.81
CA GLN A 15 -1.87 -11.40 10.24
C GLN A 15 -0.81 -11.20 9.17
N VAL A 16 0.37 -11.76 9.38
CA VAL A 16 1.53 -11.63 8.50
C VAL A 16 1.75 -12.93 7.76
N LYS A 17 1.83 -12.85 6.42
CA LYS A 17 2.18 -13.96 5.55
C LYS A 17 3.40 -13.59 4.72
N VAL A 18 4.46 -14.40 4.80
CA VAL A 18 5.70 -14.16 4.05
C VAL A 18 5.87 -15.21 2.97
N SER A 19 6.08 -14.77 1.74
CA SER A 19 6.47 -15.59 0.60
C SER A 19 7.91 -15.26 0.22
N LEU A 20 8.77 -16.26 0.23
CA LEU A 20 10.17 -16.15 -0.15
C LEU A 20 10.37 -16.63 -1.59
N PRO A 21 11.33 -16.07 -2.34
CA PRO A 21 11.77 -16.65 -3.62
C PRO A 21 12.09 -18.14 -3.48
N SER A 22 11.83 -18.92 -4.50
CA SER A 22 12.09 -20.36 -4.49
C SER A 22 13.59 -20.70 -4.28
N THR A 23 14.46 -19.77 -4.68
CA THR A 23 15.93 -19.85 -4.54
C THR A 23 16.43 -18.98 -3.38
N TYR A 24 15.59 -18.69 -2.38
CA TYR A 24 15.99 -17.85 -1.25
C TYR A 24 17.23 -18.37 -0.54
N ASP A 25 18.22 -17.50 -0.42
CA ASP A 25 19.49 -17.74 0.28
C ASP A 25 19.58 -16.78 1.49
N PRO A 26 19.68 -17.28 2.74
CA PRO A 26 19.76 -16.42 3.91
C PRO A 26 21.04 -15.58 3.99
N ASP A 27 22.02 -15.84 3.16
CA ASP A 27 23.26 -15.04 3.09
C ASP A 27 23.17 -13.88 2.08
N GLN A 28 22.09 -13.82 1.28
CA GLN A 28 21.83 -12.75 0.33
C GLN A 28 20.73 -11.80 0.82
N THR A 29 20.77 -10.53 0.40
CA THR A 29 19.72 -9.54 0.68
C THR A 29 18.73 -9.47 -0.50
N TYR A 30 17.45 -9.32 -0.16
CA TYR A 30 16.35 -9.30 -1.15
C TYR A 30 15.51 -8.02 -1.02
N PRO A 31 15.08 -7.43 -2.14
CA PRO A 31 14.01 -6.45 -2.11
C PRO A 31 12.78 -7.04 -1.43
N ALA A 32 11.95 -6.19 -0.83
CA ALA A 32 10.73 -6.66 -0.19
C ALA A 32 9.54 -5.74 -0.45
N ILE A 33 8.34 -6.33 -0.50
CA ILE A 33 7.07 -5.61 -0.65
C ILE A 33 6.16 -5.97 0.51
N LEU A 34 5.72 -4.97 1.26
CA LEU A 34 4.69 -5.04 2.28
C LEU A 34 3.34 -4.69 1.63
N LEU A 35 2.43 -5.65 1.52
CA LEU A 35 1.14 -5.50 0.85
C LEU A 35 0.00 -5.57 1.86
N ASN A 36 -0.73 -4.48 2.02
CA ASN A 36 -1.98 -4.44 2.78
C ASN A 36 -3.05 -5.34 2.11
N ASP A 37 -3.94 -5.90 2.92
CA ASP A 37 -4.97 -6.90 2.54
C ASP A 37 -4.41 -8.26 2.08
N GLY A 38 -3.10 -8.46 2.11
CA GLY A 38 -2.41 -9.76 2.08
C GLY A 38 -2.55 -10.63 0.84
N ASN A 39 -3.19 -10.17 -0.25
CA ASN A 39 -3.36 -10.98 -1.46
C ASN A 39 -2.09 -10.96 -2.33
N LEU A 40 -1.12 -11.81 -2.00
CA LEU A 40 0.18 -11.87 -2.65
C LEU A 40 0.12 -12.36 -4.11
N ASP A 41 -0.97 -12.99 -4.56
CA ASP A 41 -1.14 -13.45 -5.94
C ASP A 41 -1.06 -12.29 -6.95
N PHE A 42 -1.47 -11.09 -6.54
CA PHE A 42 -1.32 -9.88 -7.35
C PHE A 42 0.14 -9.50 -7.67
N LEU A 43 1.09 -9.97 -6.87
CA LEU A 43 2.52 -9.70 -7.02
C LEU A 43 3.31 -10.92 -7.50
N SER A 44 2.62 -11.98 -7.97
CA SER A 44 3.24 -13.25 -8.36
C SER A 44 4.35 -13.10 -9.41
N SER A 45 4.28 -12.08 -10.28
CA SER A 45 5.33 -11.78 -11.26
C SER A 45 6.68 -11.37 -10.64
N LEU A 46 6.71 -11.01 -9.36
CA LEU A 46 7.92 -10.63 -8.63
C LEU A 46 8.38 -11.72 -7.62
N SER A 47 7.61 -12.82 -7.47
CA SER A 47 7.81 -13.80 -6.39
C SER A 47 9.16 -14.52 -6.40
N GLU A 48 9.83 -14.60 -7.57
CA GLU A 48 11.14 -15.25 -7.68
C GLU A 48 12.33 -14.35 -7.34
N SER A 49 12.10 -13.03 -7.21
CA SER A 49 13.18 -12.05 -6.99
C SER A 49 12.94 -11.15 -5.77
N VAL A 50 11.75 -11.19 -5.18
CA VAL A 50 11.31 -10.27 -4.12
C VAL A 50 10.68 -11.04 -2.97
N ILE A 51 10.99 -10.68 -1.74
CA ILE A 51 10.26 -11.17 -0.56
C ILE A 51 8.91 -10.46 -0.49
N LEU A 52 7.82 -11.22 -0.57
CA LEU A 52 6.48 -10.67 -0.50
C LEU A 52 5.91 -10.87 0.90
N VAL A 53 5.43 -9.79 1.51
CA VAL A 53 4.85 -9.80 2.87
C VAL A 53 3.42 -9.30 2.79
N GLY A 54 2.47 -10.22 2.97
CA GLY A 54 1.05 -9.90 3.08
C GLY A 54 0.70 -9.48 4.50
N LEU A 55 0.01 -8.37 4.63
CA LEU A 55 -0.44 -7.78 5.90
C LEU A 55 -1.97 -7.72 5.91
N THR A 56 -2.61 -8.51 6.74
CA THR A 56 -4.07 -8.49 6.89
C THR A 56 -4.42 -8.02 8.29
N SER A 57 -5.05 -6.85 8.39
CA SER A 57 -5.55 -6.34 9.67
C SER A 57 -6.88 -7.00 10.04
N GLU A 58 -7.03 -7.40 11.29
CA GLU A 58 -8.30 -7.86 11.85
C GLU A 58 -9.34 -6.74 11.94
N ASN A 59 -8.88 -5.49 12.07
CA ASN A 59 -9.71 -4.29 12.21
C ASN A 59 -9.53 -3.32 11.03
N ARG A 60 -9.62 -3.84 9.81
CA ARG A 60 -9.31 -3.12 8.57
C ARG A 60 -9.92 -1.73 8.46
N LEU A 61 -11.18 -1.54 8.88
CA LEU A 61 -11.87 -0.25 8.80
C LEU A 61 -11.29 0.77 9.78
N ASP A 62 -10.70 0.32 10.88
CA ASP A 62 -10.04 1.18 11.85
C ASP A 62 -8.60 1.46 11.44
N ASP A 63 -7.84 0.40 11.15
CA ASP A 63 -6.39 0.45 10.94
C ASP A 63 -5.98 1.10 9.60
N TYR A 64 -6.85 1.01 8.58
CA TYR A 64 -6.53 1.57 7.26
C TYR A 64 -7.12 2.95 7.04
N THR A 65 -7.59 3.62 8.11
CA THR A 65 -8.18 4.95 8.02
C THR A 65 -7.48 5.96 8.93
N PRO A 66 -7.22 7.19 8.41
CA PRO A 66 -6.41 8.19 9.13
C PRO A 66 -7.03 8.75 10.41
N TRP A 67 -8.35 8.90 10.44
CA TRP A 67 -9.18 9.44 11.53
C TRP A 67 -10.58 8.86 11.47
N LYS A 68 -11.37 9.07 12.52
CA LYS A 68 -12.76 8.61 12.58
C LYS A 68 -13.63 9.29 11.54
N ALA A 69 -14.47 8.51 10.88
CA ALA A 69 -15.44 8.99 9.93
C ALA A 69 -16.67 8.07 9.89
N SER A 70 -17.84 8.64 9.56
CA SER A 70 -19.06 7.86 9.41
C SER A 70 -18.98 6.92 8.21
N ALA A 71 -19.65 5.79 8.35
CA ALA A 71 -19.83 4.80 7.31
C ALA A 71 -20.38 5.40 5.99
N LEU A 72 -20.17 4.67 4.89
CA LEU A 72 -20.69 5.04 3.56
C LEU A 72 -22.19 4.75 3.41
N ARG A 73 -22.74 3.88 4.25
CA ARG A 73 -24.14 3.43 4.20
C ARG A 73 -24.68 3.30 5.62
N ASP A 74 -25.96 3.58 5.79
CA ASP A 74 -26.64 3.37 7.06
C ASP A 74 -26.53 1.90 7.49
N GLY A 75 -26.28 1.68 8.76
CA GLY A 75 -26.13 0.35 9.35
C GLY A 75 -24.79 -0.34 9.10
N ALA A 76 -23.90 0.23 8.30
CA ALA A 76 -22.52 -0.25 8.19
C ALA A 76 -21.66 0.30 9.36
N PRO A 77 -20.58 -0.40 9.76
CA PRO A 77 -19.67 0.10 10.78
C PRO A 77 -18.94 1.36 10.30
N ASP A 78 -18.75 2.29 11.23
CA ASP A 78 -17.96 3.50 11.02
C ASP A 78 -16.46 3.17 10.83
N PHE A 79 -15.69 4.14 10.37
CA PHE A 79 -14.23 4.06 10.26
C PHE A 79 -13.59 4.53 11.56
N GLY A 80 -12.68 3.75 12.15
CA GLY A 80 -12.13 4.00 13.49
C GLY A 80 -10.94 4.93 13.55
N GLY A 81 -10.21 5.14 12.43
CA GLY A 81 -9.13 6.13 12.37
C GLY A 81 -7.88 5.78 13.15
N GLN A 82 -7.45 4.52 13.10
CA GLN A 82 -6.29 4.00 13.85
C GLN A 82 -5.02 3.86 13.00
N ALA A 83 -4.94 4.46 11.81
CA ALA A 83 -3.80 4.29 10.90
C ALA A 83 -2.45 4.63 11.55
N ASN A 84 -2.39 5.60 12.47
CA ASN A 84 -1.15 5.90 13.19
C ASN A 84 -0.71 4.76 14.12
N VAL A 85 -1.66 4.09 14.79
CA VAL A 85 -1.39 2.93 15.66
C VAL A 85 -0.91 1.76 14.79
N TYR A 86 -1.65 1.47 13.72
CA TYR A 86 -1.27 0.43 12.74
C TYR A 86 0.15 0.64 12.19
N HIS A 87 0.48 1.86 11.76
CA HIS A 87 1.82 2.18 11.28
C HIS A 87 2.87 2.11 12.41
N GLY A 88 2.51 2.43 13.65
CA GLY A 88 3.37 2.25 14.82
C GLY A 88 3.75 0.78 15.01
N HIS A 89 2.77 -0.14 14.90
CA HIS A 89 3.02 -1.58 14.97
C HIS A 89 3.84 -2.07 13.77
N LEU A 90 3.52 -1.59 12.56
CA LEU A 90 4.20 -1.98 11.32
C LEU A 90 5.65 -1.50 11.27
N PHE A 91 5.90 -0.21 11.42
CA PHE A 91 7.22 0.40 11.23
C PHE A 91 8.06 0.48 12.50
N GLY A 92 7.44 0.34 13.68
CA GLY A 92 8.11 0.39 14.97
C GLY A 92 8.45 -0.98 15.56
N GLY A 93 7.99 -2.08 14.98
CA GLY A 93 8.23 -3.40 15.56
C GLY A 93 8.19 -4.54 14.55
N LEU A 94 7.14 -4.63 13.73
CA LEU A 94 7.03 -5.72 12.75
C LEU A 94 8.17 -5.65 11.72
N LEU A 95 8.52 -4.46 11.24
CA LEU A 95 9.61 -4.31 10.28
C LEU A 95 10.94 -4.80 10.87
N ASP A 96 11.26 -4.43 12.10
CA ASP A 96 12.48 -4.90 12.81
C ASP A 96 12.47 -6.44 12.97
N LYS A 97 11.30 -7.01 13.28
CA LYS A 97 11.14 -8.47 13.34
C LYS A 97 11.38 -9.13 11.99
N LEU A 98 10.80 -8.60 10.92
CA LEU A 98 11.02 -9.12 9.55
C LEU A 98 12.49 -9.04 9.16
N GLN A 99 13.18 -7.93 9.47
CA GLN A 99 14.62 -7.77 9.22
C GLN A 99 15.47 -8.75 10.04
N SER A 100 15.03 -9.12 11.23
CA SER A 100 15.73 -10.14 12.04
C SER A 100 15.55 -11.58 11.53
N LEU A 101 14.44 -11.85 10.83
CA LEU A 101 14.12 -13.17 10.28
C LEU A 101 14.61 -13.35 8.84
N TYR A 102 14.62 -12.27 8.07
CA TYR A 102 14.91 -12.28 6.64
C TYR A 102 15.90 -11.19 6.27
N ARG A 103 16.72 -11.42 5.25
CA ARG A 103 17.68 -10.46 4.73
C ARG A 103 16.99 -9.43 3.81
N LEU A 104 16.23 -8.50 4.38
CA LEU A 104 15.59 -7.43 3.62
C LEU A 104 16.60 -6.36 3.18
N ASP A 105 16.49 -5.93 1.94
CA ASP A 105 17.21 -4.78 1.40
C ASP A 105 16.43 -3.49 1.74
N GLU A 106 16.91 -2.74 2.72
CA GLU A 106 16.26 -1.49 3.19
C GLU A 106 16.16 -0.42 2.09
N ALA A 107 17.08 -0.44 1.12
CA ALA A 107 17.04 0.48 -0.02
C ALA A 107 15.98 0.09 -1.07
N ARG A 108 15.46 -1.13 -1.01
CA ARG A 108 14.43 -1.67 -1.91
C ARG A 108 13.28 -2.28 -1.12
N LEU A 109 12.65 -1.48 -0.27
CA LEU A 109 11.49 -1.84 0.53
C LEU A 109 10.27 -1.04 0.07
N ALA A 110 9.24 -1.72 -0.45
CA ALA A 110 7.98 -1.10 -0.87
C ALA A 110 6.86 -1.36 0.15
N TYR A 111 5.92 -0.42 0.24
CA TYR A 111 4.71 -0.54 1.05
C TYR A 111 3.52 -0.01 0.27
N GLY A 112 2.44 -0.76 0.24
CA GLY A 112 1.25 -0.33 -0.49
C GLY A 112 0.05 -1.25 -0.35
N GLY A 113 -0.93 -1.02 -1.22
CA GLY A 113 -2.15 -1.83 -1.23
C GLY A 113 -3.22 -1.31 -2.17
N TYR A 114 -4.39 -1.97 -2.08
CA TYR A 114 -5.58 -1.66 -2.85
C TYR A 114 -6.63 -0.97 -1.97
N SER A 115 -7.40 -0.03 -2.54
CA SER A 115 -8.54 0.61 -1.89
C SER A 115 -8.16 1.30 -0.57
N LEU A 116 -8.70 0.93 0.58
CA LEU A 116 -8.28 1.44 1.90
C LEU A 116 -6.81 1.09 2.20
N GLY A 117 -6.32 -0.08 1.73
CA GLY A 117 -4.91 -0.43 1.82
C GLY A 117 -3.99 0.53 1.07
N GLY A 118 -4.47 1.07 -0.06
CA GLY A 118 -3.79 2.15 -0.81
C GLY A 118 -3.89 3.51 -0.11
N LEU A 119 -5.03 3.81 0.51
CA LEU A 119 -5.22 5.04 1.31
C LEU A 119 -4.22 5.10 2.47
N VAL A 120 -4.17 4.04 3.29
CA VAL A 120 -3.26 4.00 4.45
C VAL A 120 -1.80 4.03 4.04
N ALA A 121 -1.46 3.42 2.90
CA ALA A 121 -0.09 3.50 2.37
C ALA A 121 0.30 4.94 2.01
N VAL A 122 -0.55 5.68 1.30
CA VAL A 122 -0.29 7.10 0.99
C VAL A 122 -0.27 7.95 2.26
N TYR A 123 -1.10 7.65 3.25
CA TYR A 123 -1.08 8.35 4.54
C TYR A 123 0.27 8.20 5.26
N SER A 124 0.95 7.07 5.12
CA SER A 124 2.28 6.86 5.74
C SER A 124 3.33 7.87 5.30
N LEU A 125 3.23 8.42 4.08
CA LEU A 125 4.18 9.42 3.54
C LEU A 125 4.35 10.66 4.43
N PHE A 126 3.34 10.97 5.24
CA PHE A 126 3.31 12.17 6.06
C PHE A 126 3.88 11.96 7.48
N SER A 127 4.13 10.72 7.89
CA SER A 127 4.54 10.40 9.26
C SER A 127 5.76 9.48 9.34
N PHE A 128 6.03 8.69 8.30
CA PHE A 128 7.10 7.68 8.29
C PHE A 128 7.95 7.79 7.03
N ASP A 129 9.22 7.44 7.15
CA ASP A 129 10.25 7.48 6.10
C ASP A 129 11.03 6.15 6.02
N LYS A 130 10.36 5.05 6.37
CA LYS A 130 10.95 3.72 6.53
C LYS A 130 11.00 2.89 5.25
N VAL A 131 10.35 3.35 4.16
CA VAL A 131 10.25 2.60 2.92
C VAL A 131 10.76 3.42 1.73
N SER A 132 11.37 2.74 0.77
CA SER A 132 11.94 3.35 -0.44
C SER A 132 10.93 3.46 -1.60
N CYS A 133 9.76 2.84 -1.46
CA CYS A 133 8.67 2.96 -2.42
C CYS A 133 7.33 2.89 -1.70
N VAL A 134 6.41 3.80 -2.05
CA VAL A 134 5.00 3.72 -1.66
C VAL A 134 4.16 3.55 -2.92
N PHE A 135 3.19 2.63 -2.89
CA PHE A 135 2.27 2.45 -3.99
C PHE A 135 0.81 2.34 -3.53
N SER A 136 -0.09 2.79 -4.39
CA SER A 136 -1.53 2.74 -4.15
C SER A 136 -2.27 2.37 -5.43
N ILE A 137 -3.02 1.29 -5.38
CA ILE A 137 -3.90 0.86 -6.46
C ILE A 137 -5.34 1.15 -6.04
N CYS A 138 -6.04 1.99 -6.80
CA CYS A 138 -7.41 2.43 -6.52
C CYS A 138 -7.59 2.97 -5.10
N GLY A 139 -6.61 3.73 -4.59
CA GLY A 139 -6.64 4.26 -3.23
C GLY A 139 -7.93 5.01 -2.92
N SER A 140 -8.50 4.76 -1.74
CA SER A 140 -9.78 5.34 -1.29
C SER A 140 -9.66 6.84 -0.98
N PHE A 141 -9.20 7.65 -1.93
CA PHE A 141 -8.95 9.08 -1.74
C PHE A 141 -10.21 9.93 -1.56
N TRP A 142 -11.39 9.33 -1.74
CA TRP A 142 -12.68 9.86 -1.35
C TRP A 142 -12.88 9.95 0.18
N TYR A 143 -11.92 9.44 0.96
CA TYR A 143 -12.00 9.50 2.43
C TYR A 143 -12.14 10.95 2.91
N PRO A 144 -13.05 11.24 3.86
CA PRO A 144 -13.33 12.61 4.29
C PRO A 144 -12.06 13.37 4.66
N ASP A 145 -11.92 14.59 4.18
CA ASP A 145 -10.83 15.53 4.46
C ASP A 145 -9.42 15.09 4.01
N PHE A 146 -9.27 13.90 3.38
CA PHE A 146 -7.95 13.40 3.00
C PHE A 146 -7.24 14.28 1.98
N VAL A 147 -7.97 14.84 1.00
CA VAL A 147 -7.42 15.82 0.05
C VAL A 147 -6.92 17.07 0.76
N THR A 148 -7.72 17.60 1.70
CA THR A 148 -7.36 18.78 2.50
C THR A 148 -6.12 18.49 3.34
N TYR A 149 -6.05 17.33 3.96
CA TYR A 149 -4.89 16.86 4.71
C TYR A 149 -3.63 16.82 3.85
N CYS A 150 -3.68 16.17 2.69
CA CYS A 150 -2.53 16.05 1.78
C CYS A 150 -2.03 17.39 1.25
N LYS A 151 -2.94 18.38 1.08
CA LYS A 151 -2.56 19.73 0.65
C LYS A 151 -1.94 20.58 1.78
N ALA A 152 -2.32 20.32 3.02
CA ALA A 152 -1.90 21.11 4.18
C ALA A 152 -0.66 20.57 4.88
N LYS A 153 -0.42 19.26 4.81
CA LYS A 153 0.68 18.60 5.53
C LYS A 153 1.93 18.50 4.67
N THR A 154 3.07 18.71 5.31
CA THR A 154 4.38 18.44 4.70
C THR A 154 4.61 16.93 4.62
N VAL A 155 4.99 16.46 3.45
CA VAL A 155 5.43 15.09 3.24
C VAL A 155 6.75 14.86 3.99
N LYS A 156 6.84 13.78 4.76
CA LYS A 156 8.05 13.39 5.47
C LYS A 156 8.97 12.51 4.60
N ASN A 157 8.40 11.53 3.90
CA ASN A 157 9.15 10.57 3.08
C ASN A 157 9.33 11.09 1.64
N LEU A 158 10.20 12.07 1.44
CA LEU A 158 10.43 12.70 0.12
C LEU A 158 11.36 11.88 -0.79
N ASP A 159 12.17 11.00 -0.23
CA ASP A 159 13.21 10.26 -0.97
C ASP A 159 12.71 8.90 -1.52
N CYS A 160 11.42 8.59 -1.34
CA CYS A 160 10.86 7.36 -1.85
C CYS A 160 10.33 7.49 -3.29
N LEU A 161 10.27 6.35 -3.98
CA LEU A 161 9.49 6.22 -5.21
C LEU A 161 8.00 6.25 -4.88
N LEU A 162 7.19 6.86 -5.74
CA LEU A 162 5.74 6.90 -5.58
C LEU A 162 5.05 6.36 -6.84
N TYR A 163 4.12 5.41 -6.66
CA TYR A 163 3.27 4.89 -7.72
C TYR A 163 1.80 4.99 -7.29
N LEU A 164 1.00 5.76 -8.02
CA LEU A 164 -0.44 5.88 -7.80
C LEU A 164 -1.18 5.52 -9.08
N GLN A 165 -2.15 4.60 -8.99
CA GLN A 165 -3.01 4.25 -10.11
C GLN A 165 -4.46 4.13 -9.66
N ASN A 166 -5.34 4.90 -10.26
CA ASN A 166 -6.78 4.93 -10.00
C ASN A 166 -7.57 4.98 -11.31
N GLY A 167 -8.85 4.65 -11.24
CA GLY A 167 -9.75 4.65 -12.39
C GLY A 167 -10.60 5.91 -12.51
N GLN A 168 -10.83 6.36 -13.74
CA GLN A 168 -11.63 7.54 -14.08
C GLN A 168 -13.13 7.34 -13.82
N THR A 169 -13.60 6.08 -13.81
CA THR A 169 -15.00 5.72 -13.59
C THR A 169 -15.26 5.13 -12.21
N GLU A 170 -14.29 5.23 -11.28
CA GLU A 170 -14.51 4.83 -9.89
C GLU A 170 -15.69 5.60 -9.30
N GLY A 171 -16.61 4.87 -8.68
CA GLY A 171 -17.78 5.47 -8.04
C GLY A 171 -18.90 5.92 -8.98
N ALA A 172 -18.81 5.72 -10.30
CA ALA A 172 -19.78 6.20 -11.32
C ALA A 172 -21.25 5.80 -11.06
N HIS A 173 -21.47 4.67 -10.35
CA HIS A 173 -22.81 4.18 -10.03
C HIS A 173 -23.27 4.50 -8.60
N HIS A 174 -22.52 5.32 -7.86
CA HIS A 174 -22.83 5.71 -6.49
C HIS A 174 -23.45 7.10 -6.43
N THR A 175 -24.32 7.32 -5.44
CA THR A 175 -24.97 8.61 -5.17
C THR A 175 -24.41 9.30 -3.91
N ASN A 176 -23.47 8.64 -3.23
CA ASN A 176 -22.76 9.17 -2.07
C ASN A 176 -21.38 9.74 -2.45
N ARG A 177 -20.51 10.00 -1.47
CA ARG A 177 -19.16 10.54 -1.70
C ARG A 177 -18.27 9.73 -2.63
N LEU A 178 -18.56 8.44 -2.85
CA LEU A 178 -17.83 7.61 -3.83
C LEU A 178 -17.97 8.16 -5.25
N ALA A 179 -19.09 8.81 -5.59
CA ALA A 179 -19.28 9.43 -6.90
C ALA A 179 -18.25 10.53 -7.21
N GLN A 180 -17.58 11.05 -6.17
CA GLN A 180 -16.53 12.07 -6.30
C GLN A 180 -15.11 11.47 -6.30
N ALA A 181 -14.97 10.13 -6.25
CA ALA A 181 -13.66 9.47 -6.18
C ALA A 181 -12.69 9.92 -7.28
N PRO A 182 -13.09 10.06 -8.57
CA PRO A 182 -12.20 10.56 -9.61
C PRO A 182 -11.67 11.97 -9.34
N ALA A 183 -12.56 12.88 -8.90
CA ALA A 183 -12.20 14.27 -8.61
C ALA A 183 -11.24 14.39 -7.40
N TYR A 184 -11.41 13.55 -6.40
CA TYR A 184 -10.47 13.48 -5.26
C TYR A 184 -9.13 12.89 -5.69
N THR A 185 -9.14 11.84 -6.51
CA THR A 185 -7.92 11.24 -7.08
C THR A 185 -7.10 12.26 -7.85
N GLU A 186 -7.72 13.02 -8.75
CA GLU A 186 -7.04 14.05 -9.55
C GLU A 186 -6.36 15.10 -8.65
N GLN A 187 -7.03 15.51 -7.58
CA GLN A 187 -6.47 16.46 -6.61
C GLN A 187 -5.29 15.88 -5.83
N ILE A 188 -5.35 14.60 -5.44
CA ILE A 188 -4.24 13.90 -4.76
C ILE A 188 -3.06 13.76 -5.71
N HIS A 189 -3.28 13.28 -6.94
CA HIS A 189 -2.24 13.18 -7.97
C HIS A 189 -1.54 14.53 -8.17
N THR A 190 -2.31 15.59 -8.40
CA THR A 190 -1.77 16.96 -8.60
C THR A 190 -0.96 17.45 -7.39
N SER A 191 -1.42 17.15 -6.18
CA SER A 191 -0.74 17.56 -4.94
C SER A 191 0.59 16.82 -4.76
N LEU A 192 0.57 15.49 -4.89
CA LEU A 192 1.74 14.65 -4.65
C LEU A 192 2.77 14.71 -5.78
N GLN A 193 2.34 14.94 -7.02
CA GLN A 193 3.24 15.09 -8.16
C GLN A 193 4.24 16.24 -7.97
N LYS A 194 3.86 17.27 -7.21
CA LYS A 194 4.76 18.39 -6.87
C LYS A 194 5.90 17.94 -5.95
N CYS A 195 5.65 16.98 -5.07
CA CYS A 195 6.64 16.42 -4.16
C CYS A 195 7.44 15.29 -4.80
N TYR A 196 6.83 14.56 -5.75
CA TYR A 196 7.40 13.40 -6.42
C TYR A 196 7.43 13.58 -7.94
N PRO A 197 8.32 14.43 -8.48
CA PRO A 197 8.36 14.72 -9.92
C PRO A 197 8.71 13.48 -10.77
N ASN A 198 9.37 12.48 -10.20
CA ASN A 198 9.71 11.21 -10.83
C ASN A 198 8.74 10.06 -10.47
N GLY A 199 7.65 10.38 -9.78
CA GLY A 199 6.58 9.44 -9.43
C GLY A 199 5.78 9.01 -10.66
N GLN A 200 5.14 7.86 -10.57
CA GLN A 200 4.22 7.35 -11.59
C GLN A 200 2.78 7.62 -11.15
N PHE A 201 2.05 8.39 -11.93
CA PHE A 201 0.66 8.75 -11.67
C PHE A 201 -0.19 8.29 -12.85
N VAL A 202 -0.99 7.26 -12.64
CA VAL A 202 -1.83 6.66 -13.68
C VAL A 202 -3.30 6.90 -13.34
N PHE A 203 -4.06 7.39 -14.32
CA PHE A 203 -5.49 7.60 -14.21
C PHE A 203 -6.17 6.95 -15.42
N ASP A 204 -6.49 5.66 -15.26
CA ASP A 204 -6.98 4.79 -16.33
C ASP A 204 -8.51 4.88 -16.52
N PRO A 205 -9.09 4.39 -17.63
CA PRO A 205 -10.51 4.57 -17.93
C PRO A 205 -11.46 3.62 -17.19
N TYR A 206 -10.97 2.79 -16.27
CA TYR A 206 -11.73 1.72 -15.64
C TYR A 206 -12.34 2.14 -14.29
N GLY A 207 -13.26 1.31 -13.77
CA GLY A 207 -13.85 1.43 -12.45
C GLY A 207 -12.97 0.82 -11.34
N HIS A 208 -13.47 0.91 -10.10
CA HIS A 208 -12.73 0.51 -8.90
C HIS A 208 -12.33 -0.97 -8.90
N HIS A 209 -13.23 -1.85 -9.33
CA HIS A 209 -13.04 -3.31 -9.31
C HIS A 209 -12.63 -3.91 -10.66
N GLU A 210 -12.38 -3.06 -11.65
CA GLU A 210 -12.00 -3.50 -12.99
C GLU A 210 -10.47 -3.49 -13.14
N GLN A 211 -9.94 -4.46 -13.87
CA GLN A 211 -8.52 -4.56 -14.24
C GLN A 211 -7.56 -4.47 -13.02
N VAL A 212 -7.98 -5.00 -11.85
CA VAL A 212 -7.16 -4.90 -10.62
C VAL A 212 -5.85 -5.68 -10.77
N ALA A 213 -5.90 -6.89 -11.34
CA ALA A 213 -4.71 -7.70 -11.56
C ALA A 213 -3.74 -7.04 -12.54
N GLU A 214 -4.26 -6.44 -13.62
CA GLU A 214 -3.49 -5.72 -14.63
C GLU A 214 -2.82 -4.47 -14.05
N ARG A 215 -3.50 -3.77 -13.13
CA ARG A 215 -2.93 -2.63 -12.42
C ARG A 215 -1.75 -3.05 -11.53
N PHE A 216 -1.88 -4.15 -10.82
CA PHE A 216 -0.76 -4.70 -10.03
C PHE A 216 0.37 -5.19 -10.92
N LEU A 217 0.08 -5.79 -12.07
CA LEU A 217 1.10 -6.19 -13.05
C LEU A 217 1.84 -4.97 -13.62
N ALA A 218 1.12 -3.88 -13.92
CA ALA A 218 1.73 -2.62 -14.37
C ALA A 218 2.64 -2.02 -13.29
N PHE A 219 2.20 -2.00 -12.04
CA PHE A 219 3.02 -1.61 -10.89
C PHE A 219 4.27 -2.49 -10.76
N SER A 220 4.10 -3.82 -10.81
CA SER A 220 5.21 -4.79 -10.69
C SER A 220 6.26 -4.57 -11.78
N SER A 221 5.82 -4.38 -13.02
CA SER A 221 6.71 -4.12 -14.16
C SER A 221 7.46 -2.79 -14.01
N TRP A 222 6.78 -1.74 -13.55
CA TRP A 222 7.39 -0.45 -13.26
C TRP A 222 8.41 -0.55 -12.12
N LEU A 223 8.08 -1.26 -11.04
CA LEU A 223 8.95 -1.41 -9.89
C LEU A 223 10.20 -2.23 -10.24
N ALA A 224 10.04 -3.33 -11.01
CA ALA A 224 11.15 -4.14 -11.49
C ALA A 224 12.18 -3.31 -12.28
N GLN A 225 11.71 -2.42 -13.16
CA GLN A 225 12.59 -1.50 -13.89
C GLN A 225 13.32 -0.53 -12.95
N LYS A 226 12.61 0.05 -11.95
CA LYS A 226 13.20 0.98 -10.98
C LYS A 226 14.24 0.31 -10.10
N TRP A 227 13.99 -0.90 -9.68
CA TRP A 227 14.87 -1.68 -8.81
C TRP A 227 15.92 -2.52 -9.57
N LYS A 228 15.86 -2.53 -10.91
CA LYS A 228 16.72 -3.34 -11.81
C LYS A 228 16.67 -4.83 -11.43
N ILE A 229 15.44 -5.33 -11.25
CA ILE A 229 15.14 -6.74 -11.03
C ILE A 229 14.98 -7.40 -12.40
N GLU A 230 15.67 -8.55 -12.61
CA GLU A 230 15.56 -9.37 -13.81
C GLU A 230 14.45 -10.42 -13.68
#